data_d7cac51a6dcc94fa639a1a13562fc842
#
_entry.id   d7cac51a6dcc94fa639a1a13562fc842
#
_cell.length_a   1.000
_cell.length_b   1.000
_cell.length_c   1.000
_cell.angle_alpha   90.00
_cell.angle_beta   90.00
_cell.angle_gamma   90.00
#
_symmetry.space_group_name_H-M   'P 1'
#
loop_
_entity.id
_entity.type
_entity.pdbx_description
1 polymer ?
#
loop_
_entity_poly.entity_id
_entity_poly.type
_entity_poly.pdbx_seq_one_letter_code
_entity_poly.pdbx_strand_id
1 'polypeptide(L)' 'MNKKYRLTYTLHTELGERTCVETFRYFETVLQVLRNLNDHCKIGSIKIEEI' A
#
# COMPACT_ATOMS: atom_id res chain seq x y z
N MET A 1 -9.88 4.61 -21.03
CA MET A 1 -10.44 4.38 -19.72
C MET A 1 -9.36 4.46 -18.65
N ASN A 2 -9.61 5.22 -17.62
CA ASN A 2 -8.63 5.42 -16.57
C ASN A 2 -8.83 4.39 -15.47
N LYS A 3 -7.97 3.40 -15.44
CA LYS A 3 -7.96 2.43 -14.35
C LYS A 3 -7.14 3.01 -13.20
N LYS A 4 -7.62 2.81 -12.00
CA LYS A 4 -6.91 3.20 -10.79
C LYS A 4 -6.79 2.00 -9.88
N TYR A 5 -5.79 2.03 -9.04
CA TYR A 5 -5.52 0.95 -8.09
C TYR A 5 -5.55 1.51 -6.68
N ARG A 6 -6.27 0.84 -5.80
CA ARG A 6 -6.31 1.20 -4.39
C ARG A 6 -5.44 0.22 -3.62
N LEU A 7 -4.46 0.75 -2.94
CA LEU A 7 -3.59 -0.02 -2.07
C LEU A 7 -3.99 0.22 -0.62
N THR A 8 -4.37 -0.86 0.06
CA THR A 8 -4.68 -0.84 1.48
C THR A 8 -3.65 -1.70 2.20
N TYR A 9 -3.05 -1.16 3.24
CA TYR A 9 -2.05 -1.89 4.00
C TYR A 9 -2.08 -1.47 5.46
N THR A 10 -1.54 -2.33 6.32
CA THR A 10 -1.44 -2.08 7.74
C THR A 10 0.02 -1.88 8.11
N LEU A 11 0.32 -0.79 8.80
CA LEU A 11 1.65 -0.53 9.35
C LEU A 11 1.68 -0.96 10.81
N HIS A 12 2.73 -1.68 11.18
CA HIS A 12 2.98 -2.04 12.57
C HIS A 12 3.99 -1.06 13.15
N THR A 13 3.56 -0.27 14.09
CA THR A 13 4.41 0.74 14.73
C THR A 13 4.47 0.49 16.23
N GLU A 14 5.38 1.16 16.91
CA GLU A 14 5.50 1.07 18.37
C GLU A 14 4.23 1.55 19.09
N LEU A 15 3.46 2.41 18.41
CA LEU A 15 2.21 2.94 18.96
C LEU A 15 1.01 2.07 18.65
N GLY A 16 1.20 1.00 17.86
CA GLY A 16 0.13 0.09 17.46
C GLY A 16 0.03 -0.05 15.96
N GLU A 17 -1.09 -0.57 15.48
CA GLU A 17 -1.33 -0.78 14.06
C GLU A 17 -2.06 0.41 13.45
N ARG A 18 -1.69 0.73 12.23
CA ARG A 18 -2.32 1.81 11.48
C ARG A 18 -2.66 1.34 10.09
N THR A 19 -3.90 1.53 9.67
CA THR A 19 -4.34 1.19 8.31
C THR A 19 -4.19 2.40 7.41
N CYS A 20 -3.52 2.21 6.29
CA CYS A 20 -3.30 3.26 5.29
C CYS A 20 -3.94 2.85 3.98
N VAL A 21 -4.53 3.83 3.29
CA VAL A 21 -5.15 3.62 1.98
C VAL A 21 -4.61 4.67 1.03
N GLU A 22 -4.12 4.23 -0.12
CA GLU A 22 -3.59 5.13 -1.14
C GLU A 22 -4.09 4.69 -2.51
N THR A 23 -4.29 5.66 -3.39
CA THR A 23 -4.76 5.41 -4.75
C THR A 23 -3.68 5.79 -5.74
N PHE A 24 -3.45 4.92 -6.72
CA PHE A 24 -2.42 5.12 -7.74
C PHE A 24 -3.02 4.90 -9.12
N ARG A 25 -2.45 5.60 -10.10
CA ARG A 25 -2.86 5.45 -11.49
C ARG A 25 -2.22 4.23 -12.16
N TYR A 26 -0.98 3.90 -11.78
CA TYR A 26 -0.23 2.83 -12.41
C TYR A 26 0.09 1.72 -11.41
N PHE A 27 -0.06 0.49 -11.88
CA PHE A 27 0.24 -0.67 -11.06
C PHE A 27 1.72 -0.73 -10.65
N GLU A 28 2.60 -0.32 -11.55
CA GLU A 28 4.03 -0.29 -11.27
C GLU A 28 4.37 0.59 -10.08
N THR A 29 3.66 1.71 -9.95
CA THR A 29 3.84 2.61 -8.82
C THR A 29 3.46 1.92 -7.51
N VAL A 30 2.39 1.12 -7.54
CA VAL A 30 1.96 0.35 -6.37
C VAL A 30 3.08 -0.60 -5.92
N LEU A 31 3.70 -1.30 -6.86
CA LEU A 31 4.78 -2.22 -6.56
C LEU A 31 6.00 -1.51 -5.98
N GLN A 32 6.34 -0.34 -6.51
CA GLN A 32 7.46 0.45 -6.00
C GLN A 32 7.21 0.92 -4.56
N VAL A 33 6.01 1.39 -4.30
CA VAL A 33 5.62 1.84 -2.96
C VAL A 33 5.70 0.69 -1.97
N LEU A 34 5.19 -0.48 -2.35
CA LEU A 34 5.23 -1.66 -1.49
C LEU A 34 6.67 -2.06 -1.18
N ARG A 35 7.55 -2.03 -2.19
CA ARG A 35 8.96 -2.37 -1.99
C ARG A 35 9.61 -1.40 -1.00
N ASN A 36 9.40 -0.11 -1.17
CA ASN A 36 9.95 0.90 -0.28
C ASN A 36 9.43 0.74 1.15
N LEU A 37 8.13 0.51 1.30
CA LEU A 37 7.53 0.33 2.61
C LEU A 37 8.08 -0.94 3.30
N ASN A 38 8.23 -2.01 2.53
CA ASN A 38 8.75 -3.26 3.08
C ASN A 38 10.19 -3.13 3.56
N ASP A 39 10.98 -2.26 2.90
CA ASP A 39 12.37 -2.03 3.29
C ASP A 39 12.50 -1.18 4.55
N HIS A 40 11.55 -0.31 4.82
CA HIS A 40 11.63 0.67 5.91
C HIS A 40 10.67 0.40 7.06
N CYS A 41 9.60 -0.34 6.82
CA CYS A 41 8.54 -0.55 7.80
C CYS A 41 8.08 -1.99 7.80
N LYS A 42 7.53 -2.42 8.92
CA LYS A 42 6.83 -3.71 8.95
C LYS A 42 5.40 -3.48 8.48
N ILE A 43 5.04 -4.11 7.39
CA ILE A 43 3.69 -4.02 6.86
C ILE A 43 3.03 -5.39 6.87
N GLY A 44 1.72 -5.40 7.12
CA GLY A 44 0.90 -6.59 7.05
C GLY A 44 -0.37 -6.30 6.29
N SER A 45 -1.16 -7.33 6.01
CA SER A 45 -2.49 -7.20 5.42
C SER A 45 -2.52 -6.29 4.19
N ILE A 46 -1.75 -6.65 3.17
CA ILE A 46 -1.71 -5.90 1.93
C ILE A 46 -2.88 -6.29 1.04
N LYS A 47 -3.61 -5.30 0.54
CA LYS A 47 -4.71 -5.52 -0.38
C LYS A 47 -4.61 -4.54 -1.53
N ILE A 48 -4.67 -5.04 -2.75
CA ILE A 48 -4.64 -4.22 -3.96
C ILE A 48 -5.94 -4.44 -4.71
N GLU A 49 -6.65 -3.36 -5.00
CA GLU A 49 -7.92 -3.42 -5.70
C GLU A 49 -7.86 -2.54 -6.95
N GLU A 50 -8.45 -3.01 -8.03
CA GLU A 50 -8.66 -2.20 -9.22
C GLU A 50 -10.02 -1.51 -9.11
N ILE A 51 -10.01 -0.19 -9.27
CA ILE A 51 -11.22 0.62 -9.13
C ILE A 51 -11.49 1.48 -10.36
#